data_6ebb7cafdf01844bf960a32f3fbbf186
#
_entry.id   6ebb7cafdf01844bf960a32f3fbbf186
#
_cell.length_a   1.000
_cell.length_b   1.000
_cell.length_c   1.000
_cell.angle_alpha   90.00
_cell.angle_beta   90.00
_cell.angle_gamma   90.00
#
_symmetry.space_group_name_H-M   'P 1'
#
loop_
_entity.id
_entity.type
_entity.pdbx_description
1 polymer ?
#
loop_
_entity_poly.entity_id
_entity_poly.type
_entity_poly.pdbx_seq_one_letter_code
_entity_poly.pdbx_strand_id
1 'polypeptide(L)'
;IITVANQKGGVGKTTTIGKLATNFKAAGKTVMLGAADTFRAAAVDQLTIWSERAGVAIVKKEMGSDPASVAFDTVNSAVAKDIDIVIIDTAGRLHNKAHLMEELSKIKRVIQKVIPDAPHETLLVLDGTTGQNAIEQARHFSAATDVSALAITKLDGTAKGGIVLAIANQFKIPVKFIGVGEQA
;
A
#
# COMPACT_ATOMS: atom_id res chain seq x y z
N ILE A 1 -8.11 6.15 5.98
CA ILE A 1 -7.22 4.97 6.03
C ILE A 1 -6.98 4.49 4.62
N ILE A 2 -5.69 4.36 4.26
CA ILE A 2 -5.23 3.84 2.97
C ILE A 2 -4.52 2.51 3.24
N THR A 3 -4.99 1.43 2.65
CA THR A 3 -4.23 0.16 2.60
C THR A 3 -3.48 0.07 1.27
N VAL A 4 -2.22 -0.33 1.32
CA VAL A 4 -1.37 -0.41 0.13
C VAL A 4 -0.97 -1.86 -0.12
N ALA A 5 -1.36 -2.37 -1.26
CA ALA A 5 -1.16 -3.76 -1.65
C ALA A 5 -0.36 -3.89 -2.95
N ASN A 6 0.29 -5.03 -3.14
CA ASN A 6 0.87 -5.47 -4.39
C ASN A 6 1.14 -6.99 -4.35
N GLN A 7 1.41 -7.61 -5.48
CA GLN A 7 1.70 -9.05 -5.56
C GLN A 7 3.21 -9.36 -5.65
N LYS A 8 4.04 -8.39 -6.06
CA LYS A 8 5.45 -8.62 -6.34
C LYS A 8 6.33 -7.64 -5.58
N GLY A 9 7.43 -8.10 -4.98
CA GLY A 9 8.41 -7.21 -4.39
C GLY A 9 9.17 -6.39 -5.46
N GLY A 10 9.73 -5.25 -5.05
CA GLY A 10 10.48 -4.39 -5.96
C GLY A 10 9.64 -3.53 -6.90
N VAL A 11 8.32 -3.47 -6.70
CA VAL A 11 7.43 -2.59 -7.48
C VAL A 11 7.41 -1.14 -6.99
N GLY A 12 8.21 -0.79 -5.99
CA GLY A 12 8.24 0.56 -5.44
C GLY A 12 7.13 0.86 -4.42
N LYS A 13 6.51 -0.16 -3.81
CA LYS A 13 5.43 0.01 -2.83
C LYS A 13 5.86 0.88 -1.64
N THR A 14 6.91 0.50 -0.95
CA THR A 14 7.41 1.22 0.23
C THR A 14 7.86 2.64 -0.12
N THR A 15 8.49 2.84 -1.28
CA THR A 15 8.82 4.17 -1.81
C THR A 15 7.57 5.01 -2.06
N THR A 16 6.53 4.43 -2.67
CA THR A 16 5.24 5.11 -2.88
C THR A 16 4.63 5.54 -1.55
N ILE A 17 4.63 4.66 -0.54
CA ILE A 17 4.13 4.98 0.80
C ILE A 17 4.92 6.15 1.42
N GLY A 18 6.26 6.08 1.35
CA GLY A 18 7.12 7.14 1.87
C GLY A 18 6.88 8.50 1.23
N LYS A 19 6.76 8.54 -0.11
CA LYS A 19 6.45 9.78 -0.84
C LYS A 19 5.04 10.31 -0.51
N LEU A 20 4.04 9.45 -0.41
CA LEU A 20 2.69 9.83 0.01
C LEU A 20 2.69 10.42 1.41
N ALA A 21 3.37 9.78 2.37
CA ALA A 21 3.49 10.27 3.73
C ALA A 21 4.14 11.66 3.78
N THR A 22 5.22 11.85 3.01
CA THR A 22 5.91 13.15 2.90
C THR A 22 4.98 14.22 2.33
N ASN A 23 4.26 13.90 1.26
CA ASN A 23 3.35 14.86 0.60
C ASN A 23 2.17 15.25 1.49
N PHE A 24 1.55 14.28 2.18
CA PHE A 24 0.46 14.59 3.12
C PHE A 24 0.95 15.44 4.29
N LYS A 25 2.14 15.16 4.82
CA LYS A 25 2.72 15.97 5.87
C LYS A 25 3.05 17.38 5.39
N ALA A 26 3.59 17.54 4.19
CA ALA A 26 3.83 18.85 3.59
C ALA A 26 2.53 19.63 3.36
N ALA A 27 1.41 18.95 3.15
CA ALA A 27 0.07 19.53 3.08
C ALA A 27 -0.56 19.83 4.46
N GLY A 28 0.21 19.73 5.54
CA GLY A 28 -0.23 20.03 6.91
C GLY A 28 -1.03 18.93 7.59
N LYS A 29 -1.04 17.71 7.05
CA LYS A 29 -1.75 16.56 7.63
C LYS A 29 -0.88 15.80 8.60
N THR A 30 -1.46 15.28 9.66
CA THR A 30 -0.81 14.29 10.53
C THR A 30 -0.91 12.91 9.87
N VAL A 31 0.20 12.16 9.89
CA VAL A 31 0.29 10.86 9.19
C VAL A 31 0.85 9.81 10.13
N MET A 32 0.28 8.59 10.05
CA MET A 32 0.80 7.41 10.74
C MET A 32 0.95 6.25 9.75
N LEU A 33 2.07 5.55 9.83
CA LEU A 33 2.36 4.36 9.03
C LEU A 33 2.16 3.09 9.85
N GLY A 34 1.65 2.03 9.22
CA GLY A 34 1.56 0.68 9.80
C GLY A 34 2.40 -0.30 8.98
N ALA A 35 3.40 -0.92 9.62
CA ALA A 35 4.29 -1.90 8.99
C ALA A 35 3.69 -3.31 9.08
N ALA A 36 2.69 -3.61 8.26
CA ALA A 36 2.01 -4.89 8.26
C ALA A 36 2.64 -5.95 7.30
N ASP A 37 3.75 -5.64 6.62
CA ASP A 37 4.57 -6.64 5.91
C ASP A 37 5.58 -7.29 6.90
N THR A 38 5.07 -7.97 7.91
CA THR A 38 5.81 -8.44 9.08
C THR A 38 6.75 -9.61 8.80
N PHE A 39 6.62 -10.27 7.66
CA PHE A 39 7.48 -11.41 7.27
C PHE A 39 8.73 -11.01 6.50
N ARG A 40 8.91 -9.70 6.27
CA ARG A 40 10.06 -9.17 5.53
C ARG A 40 10.75 -8.08 6.35
N ALA A 41 11.84 -8.46 7.05
CA ALA A 41 12.63 -7.51 7.83
C ALA A 41 13.01 -6.27 7.01
N ALA A 42 13.55 -6.46 5.81
CA ALA A 42 13.95 -5.37 4.93
C ALA A 42 12.78 -4.42 4.54
N ALA A 43 11.54 -4.89 4.51
CA ALA A 43 10.39 -4.03 4.24
C ALA A 43 10.06 -3.15 5.45
N VAL A 44 10.08 -3.72 6.65
CA VAL A 44 9.87 -3.00 7.91
C VAL A 44 10.97 -1.96 8.12
N ASP A 45 12.24 -2.33 7.90
CA ASP A 45 13.39 -1.44 8.02
C ASP A 45 13.29 -0.28 7.02
N GLN A 46 12.99 -0.57 5.75
CA GLN A 46 12.82 0.44 4.73
C GLN A 46 11.67 1.40 5.05
N LEU A 47 10.55 0.89 5.54
CA LEU A 47 9.42 1.73 5.93
C LEU A 47 9.77 2.60 7.15
N THR A 48 10.57 2.08 8.08
CA THR A 48 11.07 2.82 9.22
C THR A 48 11.94 4.00 8.77
N ILE A 49 12.87 3.79 7.84
CA ILE A 49 13.70 4.85 7.25
C ILE A 49 12.82 5.93 6.61
N TRP A 50 11.77 5.54 5.88
CA TRP A 50 10.85 6.50 5.29
C TRP A 50 10.05 7.27 6.33
N SER A 51 9.63 6.61 7.44
CA SER A 51 8.92 7.29 8.53
C SER A 51 9.80 8.37 9.19
N GLU A 52 11.07 8.06 9.41
CA GLU A 52 12.05 9.00 9.95
C GLU A 52 12.29 10.19 9.01
N ARG A 53 12.52 9.93 7.72
CA ARG A 53 12.72 10.96 6.69
C ARG A 53 11.51 11.88 6.55
N ALA A 54 10.32 11.33 6.54
CA ALA A 54 9.08 12.09 6.48
C ALA A 54 8.71 12.74 7.84
N GLY A 55 9.35 12.32 8.94
CA GLY A 55 9.03 12.76 10.29
C GLY A 55 7.60 12.39 10.68
N VAL A 56 7.14 11.18 10.38
CA VAL A 56 5.81 10.66 10.68
C VAL A 56 5.89 9.46 11.62
N ALA A 57 4.83 9.21 12.38
CA ALA A 57 4.77 8.07 13.29
C ALA A 57 4.67 6.73 12.53
N ILE A 58 5.23 5.68 13.09
CA ILE A 58 5.13 4.31 12.59
C ILE A 58 4.74 3.35 13.71
N VAL A 59 3.83 2.42 13.41
CA VAL A 59 3.51 1.27 14.25
C VAL A 59 4.10 0.03 13.60
N LYS A 60 4.92 -0.68 14.34
CA LYS A 60 5.55 -1.94 13.95
C LYS A 60 5.60 -2.90 15.12
N LYS A 61 5.67 -4.19 14.83
CA LYS A 61 5.83 -5.26 15.80
C LYS A 61 7.03 -6.13 15.45
N GLU A 62 7.31 -7.12 16.26
CA GLU A 62 8.35 -8.12 16.00
C GLU A 62 8.09 -8.86 14.69
N MET A 63 9.18 -9.34 14.09
CA MET A 63 9.13 -10.18 12.89
C MET A 63 8.20 -11.36 13.07
N GLY A 64 7.39 -11.65 12.05
CA GLY A 64 6.43 -12.74 12.08
C GLY A 64 5.14 -12.48 12.88
N SER A 65 4.98 -11.29 13.46
CA SER A 65 3.72 -10.91 14.09
C SER A 65 2.56 -10.95 13.08
N ASP A 66 1.35 -11.19 13.56
CA ASP A 66 0.16 -11.17 12.72
C ASP A 66 -0.03 -9.78 12.05
N PRO A 67 0.00 -9.67 10.72
CA PRO A 67 -0.20 -8.42 9.99
C PRO A 67 -1.49 -7.69 10.36
N ALA A 68 -2.56 -8.45 10.60
CA ALA A 68 -3.84 -7.87 11.02
C ALA A 68 -3.76 -7.22 12.40
N SER A 69 -2.96 -7.77 13.30
CA SER A 69 -2.70 -7.17 14.61
C SER A 69 -1.94 -5.84 14.51
N VAL A 70 -0.97 -5.73 13.58
CA VAL A 70 -0.27 -4.46 13.31
C VAL A 70 -1.25 -3.43 12.75
N ALA A 71 -2.07 -3.82 11.78
CA ALA A 71 -3.06 -2.95 11.17
C ALA A 71 -4.09 -2.43 12.20
N PHE A 72 -4.60 -3.32 13.07
CA PHE A 72 -5.52 -2.95 14.13
C PHE A 72 -4.90 -1.93 15.10
N ASP A 73 -3.69 -2.22 15.59
CA ASP A 73 -3.02 -1.33 16.53
C ASP A 73 -2.67 0.03 15.91
N THR A 74 -2.33 0.03 14.61
CA THR A 74 -2.07 1.27 13.88
C THR A 74 -3.32 2.14 13.85
N VAL A 75 -4.47 1.58 13.45
CA VAL A 75 -5.72 2.34 13.34
C VAL A 75 -6.21 2.79 14.73
N ASN A 76 -6.13 1.91 15.72
CA ASN A 76 -6.52 2.25 17.09
C ASN A 76 -5.64 3.37 17.67
N SER A 77 -4.33 3.29 17.46
CA SER A 77 -3.38 4.34 17.87
C SER A 77 -3.64 5.66 17.13
N ALA A 78 -3.99 5.60 15.86
CA ALA A 78 -4.28 6.77 15.05
C ALA A 78 -5.54 7.50 15.53
N VAL A 79 -6.60 6.76 15.86
CA VAL A 79 -7.83 7.32 16.43
C VAL A 79 -7.54 7.99 17.77
N ALA A 80 -6.77 7.32 18.65
CA ALA A 80 -6.42 7.86 19.97
C ALA A 80 -5.57 9.14 19.91
N LYS A 81 -4.84 9.35 18.82
CA LYS A 81 -3.95 10.50 18.59
C LYS A 81 -4.50 11.52 17.60
N ASP A 82 -5.73 11.38 17.18
CA ASP A 82 -6.40 12.26 16.19
C ASP A 82 -5.56 12.44 14.89
N ILE A 83 -5.10 11.33 14.32
CA ILE A 83 -4.29 11.31 13.10
C ILE A 83 -5.20 11.43 11.88
N ASP A 84 -4.90 12.37 10.98
CA ASP A 84 -5.65 12.61 9.75
C ASP A 84 -5.55 11.45 8.75
N ILE A 85 -4.34 10.92 8.55
CA ILE A 85 -4.03 9.94 7.50
C ILE A 85 -3.31 8.72 8.10
N VAL A 86 -3.83 7.55 7.83
CA VAL A 86 -3.17 6.27 8.13
C VAL A 86 -2.84 5.55 6.83
N ILE A 87 -1.60 5.09 6.68
CA ILE A 87 -1.16 4.28 5.54
C ILE A 87 -0.61 2.96 6.06
N ILE A 88 -1.21 1.84 5.63
CA ILE A 88 -0.82 0.49 6.05
C ILE A 88 -0.09 -0.20 4.90
N ASP A 89 1.19 -0.53 5.12
CA ASP A 89 2.00 -1.33 4.20
C ASP A 89 1.72 -2.81 4.43
N THR A 90 1.08 -3.48 3.46
CA THR A 90 0.72 -4.90 3.57
C THR A 90 1.71 -5.79 2.84
N ALA A 91 1.72 -7.09 3.15
CA ALA A 91 2.55 -8.06 2.44
C ALA A 91 2.26 -8.07 0.93
N GLY A 92 3.33 -8.26 0.13
CA GLY A 92 3.22 -8.37 -1.33
C GLY A 92 3.72 -9.72 -1.86
N ARG A 93 4.32 -10.55 -0.99
CA ARG A 93 4.86 -11.86 -1.34
C ARG A 93 4.44 -12.85 -0.28
N LEU A 94 3.30 -13.46 -0.46
CA LEU A 94 3.01 -14.74 0.19
C LEU A 94 3.21 -15.84 -0.86
N HIS A 95 3.69 -16.99 -0.40
CA HIS A 95 3.97 -18.16 -1.25
C HIS A 95 2.77 -18.63 -2.05
N ASN A 96 1.57 -18.18 -1.66
CA ASN A 96 0.31 -18.52 -2.28
C ASN A 96 -0.58 -17.27 -2.38
N LYS A 97 -1.18 -17.04 -3.57
CA LYS A 97 -2.13 -15.93 -3.80
C LYS A 97 -3.34 -15.99 -2.86
N ALA A 98 -3.84 -17.18 -2.56
CA ALA A 98 -4.99 -17.36 -1.67
C ALA A 98 -4.68 -16.83 -0.27
N HIS A 99 -3.53 -17.18 0.30
CA HIS A 99 -3.11 -16.68 1.60
C HIS A 99 -2.94 -15.15 1.65
N LEU A 100 -2.41 -14.55 0.55
CA LEU A 100 -2.30 -13.09 0.46
C LEU A 100 -3.69 -12.43 0.50
N MET A 101 -4.66 -12.98 -0.23
CA MET A 101 -6.03 -12.46 -0.28
C MET A 101 -6.76 -12.65 1.05
N GLU A 102 -6.56 -13.79 1.72
CA GLU A 102 -7.08 -14.03 3.07
C GLU A 102 -6.52 -13.04 4.09
N GLU A 103 -5.22 -12.77 4.02
CA GLU A 103 -4.56 -11.79 4.90
C GLU A 103 -5.09 -10.38 4.67
N LEU A 104 -5.21 -9.94 3.42
CA LEU A 104 -5.78 -8.64 3.09
C LEU A 104 -7.24 -8.51 3.57
N SER A 105 -8.03 -9.58 3.40
CA SER A 105 -9.41 -9.65 3.90
C SER A 105 -9.46 -9.62 5.44
N LYS A 106 -8.51 -10.26 6.11
CA LYS A 106 -8.39 -10.23 7.56
C LYS A 106 -8.03 -8.82 8.06
N ILE A 107 -7.06 -8.17 7.42
CA ILE A 107 -6.68 -6.78 7.70
C ILE A 107 -7.91 -5.88 7.59
N LYS A 108 -8.65 -5.95 6.48
CA LYS A 108 -9.88 -5.18 6.29
C LYS A 108 -10.86 -5.39 7.44
N ARG A 109 -11.17 -6.65 7.79
CA ARG A 109 -12.12 -6.97 8.87
C ARG A 109 -11.70 -6.42 10.23
N VAL A 110 -10.41 -6.43 10.56
CA VAL A 110 -9.97 -5.94 11.89
C VAL A 110 -9.94 -4.43 11.97
N ILE A 111 -9.58 -3.71 10.90
CA ILE A 111 -9.63 -2.25 10.91
C ILE A 111 -11.08 -1.73 10.92
N GLN A 112 -12.02 -2.46 10.33
CA GLN A 112 -13.45 -2.15 10.38
C GLN A 112 -14.06 -2.26 11.77
N LYS A 113 -13.42 -2.99 12.70
CA LYS A 113 -13.84 -3.01 14.11
C LYS A 113 -13.56 -1.67 14.80
N VAL A 114 -12.62 -0.88 14.29
CA VAL A 114 -12.27 0.43 14.83
C VAL A 114 -12.99 1.54 14.04
N ILE A 115 -12.94 1.46 12.72
CA ILE A 115 -13.60 2.41 11.81
C ILE A 115 -14.42 1.61 10.78
N PRO A 116 -15.75 1.56 10.93
CA PRO A 116 -16.62 0.65 10.14
C PRO A 116 -16.54 0.79 8.62
N ASP A 117 -16.26 1.98 8.11
CA ASP A 117 -16.14 2.28 6.67
C ASP A 117 -14.69 2.19 6.13
N ALA A 118 -13.74 1.78 6.96
CA ALA A 118 -12.35 1.56 6.54
C ALA A 118 -12.17 0.24 5.77
N PRO A 119 -11.14 0.13 4.89
CA PRO A 119 -10.27 1.22 4.45
C PRO A 119 -11.04 2.20 3.54
N HIS A 120 -10.73 3.48 3.60
CA HIS A 120 -11.34 4.48 2.72
C HIS A 120 -10.74 4.40 1.31
N GLU A 121 -9.53 3.87 1.21
CA GLU A 121 -8.86 3.60 -0.06
C GLU A 121 -8.00 2.33 0.02
N THR A 122 -8.11 1.48 -0.99
CA THR A 122 -7.21 0.35 -1.21
C THR A 122 -6.39 0.64 -2.47
N LEU A 123 -5.13 1.00 -2.27
CA LEU A 123 -4.19 1.37 -3.32
C LEU A 123 -3.40 0.14 -3.79
N LEU A 124 -3.58 -0.25 -5.04
CA LEU A 124 -2.78 -1.29 -5.67
C LEU A 124 -1.58 -0.67 -6.39
N VAL A 125 -0.37 -1.06 -6.00
CA VAL A 125 0.87 -0.60 -6.65
C VAL A 125 1.32 -1.61 -7.69
N LEU A 126 1.49 -1.16 -8.92
CA LEU A 126 1.88 -1.94 -10.09
C LEU A 126 3.17 -1.40 -10.69
N ASP A 127 4.01 -2.30 -11.21
CA ASP A 127 5.22 -1.96 -11.95
C ASP A 127 4.88 -1.82 -13.44
N GLY A 128 4.99 -0.62 -14.00
CA GLY A 128 4.68 -0.32 -15.40
C GLY A 128 5.56 -1.05 -16.41
N THR A 129 6.75 -1.53 -15.99
CA THR A 129 7.65 -2.28 -16.86
C THR A 129 7.18 -3.72 -17.15
N THR A 130 6.28 -4.25 -16.30
CA THR A 130 5.86 -5.66 -16.39
C THR A 130 4.81 -5.94 -17.45
N GLY A 131 4.25 -4.90 -18.09
CA GLY A 131 3.34 -5.06 -19.22
C GLY A 131 2.10 -5.89 -18.85
N GLN A 132 1.85 -6.97 -19.60
CA GLN A 132 0.67 -7.83 -19.41
C GLN A 132 0.54 -8.40 -17.99
N ASN A 133 1.66 -8.65 -17.32
CA ASN A 133 1.63 -9.12 -15.92
C ASN A 133 1.00 -8.11 -14.97
N ALA A 134 1.11 -6.79 -15.24
CA ALA A 134 0.45 -5.77 -14.44
C ALA A 134 -1.08 -5.86 -14.58
N ILE A 135 -1.59 -6.16 -15.78
CA ILE A 135 -3.02 -6.37 -16.05
C ILE A 135 -3.53 -7.58 -15.26
N GLU A 136 -2.79 -8.70 -15.31
CA GLU A 136 -3.17 -9.91 -14.57
C GLU A 136 -3.15 -9.68 -13.05
N GLN A 137 -2.18 -8.95 -12.54
CA GLN A 137 -2.17 -8.56 -11.13
C GLN A 137 -3.39 -7.70 -10.78
N ALA A 138 -3.70 -6.68 -11.57
CA ALA A 138 -4.88 -5.84 -11.37
C ALA A 138 -6.16 -6.69 -11.34
N ARG A 139 -6.30 -7.65 -12.26
CA ARG A 139 -7.46 -8.56 -12.33
C ARG A 139 -7.61 -9.38 -11.04
N HIS A 140 -6.53 -10.01 -10.57
CA HIS A 140 -6.58 -10.84 -9.38
C HIS A 140 -6.92 -10.05 -8.13
N PHE A 141 -6.31 -8.87 -7.96
CA PHE A 141 -6.58 -8.03 -6.81
C PHE A 141 -7.99 -7.44 -6.83
N SER A 142 -8.47 -6.98 -7.98
CA SER A 142 -9.83 -6.44 -8.12
C SER A 142 -10.91 -7.48 -7.87
N ALA A 143 -10.62 -8.76 -8.15
CA ALA A 143 -11.56 -9.86 -7.87
C ALA A 143 -11.59 -10.26 -6.38
N ALA A 144 -10.51 -10.03 -5.65
CA ALA A 144 -10.36 -10.51 -4.28
C ALA A 144 -10.44 -9.40 -3.21
N THR A 145 -10.17 -8.16 -3.58
CA THR A 145 -10.22 -6.99 -2.68
C THR A 145 -10.85 -5.82 -3.41
N ASP A 146 -11.46 -4.90 -2.65
CA ASP A 146 -12.05 -3.68 -3.20
C ASP A 146 -10.96 -2.65 -3.53
N VAL A 147 -10.17 -2.91 -4.60
CA VAL A 147 -9.19 -1.95 -5.08
C VAL A 147 -9.90 -0.69 -5.58
N SER A 148 -9.61 0.45 -4.97
CA SER A 148 -10.25 1.73 -5.28
C SER A 148 -9.35 2.69 -6.05
N ALA A 149 -8.04 2.45 -6.06
CA ALA A 149 -7.08 3.29 -6.76
C ALA A 149 -5.83 2.49 -7.19
N LEU A 150 -5.16 2.99 -8.22
CA LEU A 150 -3.91 2.44 -8.74
C LEU A 150 -2.77 3.44 -8.58
N ALA A 151 -1.59 2.90 -8.23
CA ALA A 151 -0.31 3.57 -8.38
C ALA A 151 0.53 2.78 -9.38
N ILE A 152 1.03 3.42 -10.42
CA ILE A 152 1.84 2.76 -11.45
C ILE A 152 3.24 3.37 -11.40
N THR A 153 4.23 2.55 -11.10
CA THR A 153 5.62 2.95 -10.90
C THR A 153 6.48 2.62 -12.10
N LYS A 154 7.68 3.21 -12.17
CA LYS A 154 8.72 2.94 -13.17
C LYS A 154 8.29 3.24 -14.62
N LEU A 155 7.48 4.26 -14.82
CA LEU A 155 7.04 4.66 -16.16
C LEU A 155 8.14 5.38 -16.96
N ASP A 156 9.13 5.94 -16.30
CA ASP A 156 10.32 6.57 -16.89
C ASP A 156 11.20 5.59 -17.69
N GLY A 157 11.18 4.32 -17.34
CA GLY A 157 11.96 3.25 -18.02
C GLY A 157 11.22 2.51 -19.13
N THR A 158 10.04 2.97 -19.55
CA THR A 158 9.21 2.18 -20.48
C THR A 158 8.51 3.02 -21.52
N ALA A 159 8.60 2.57 -22.79
CA ALA A 159 7.74 3.05 -23.89
C ALA A 159 6.27 2.58 -23.75
N LYS A 160 5.94 1.90 -22.64
CA LYS A 160 4.66 1.19 -22.43
C LYS A 160 3.61 2.03 -21.67
N GLY A 161 3.61 3.34 -21.82
CA GLY A 161 2.54 4.19 -21.23
C GLY A 161 1.12 3.72 -21.55
N GLY A 162 0.94 2.98 -22.63
CA GLY A 162 -0.32 2.33 -22.99
C GLY A 162 -0.85 1.34 -21.96
N ILE A 163 0.00 0.75 -21.10
CA ILE A 163 -0.42 -0.18 -20.05
C ILE A 163 -1.30 0.52 -19.02
N VAL A 164 -1.01 1.78 -18.70
CA VAL A 164 -1.78 2.60 -17.77
C VAL A 164 -3.21 2.76 -18.26
N LEU A 165 -3.34 3.12 -19.55
CA LEU A 165 -4.65 3.31 -20.21
C LEU A 165 -5.41 1.98 -20.30
N ALA A 166 -4.72 0.88 -20.62
CA ALA A 166 -5.32 -0.43 -20.71
C ALA A 166 -5.91 -0.88 -19.34
N ILE A 167 -5.15 -0.73 -18.26
CA ILE A 167 -5.61 -1.09 -16.91
C ILE A 167 -6.76 -0.21 -16.48
N ALA A 168 -6.63 1.11 -16.60
CA ALA A 168 -7.67 2.06 -16.21
C ALA A 168 -8.97 1.83 -16.96
N ASN A 169 -8.90 1.58 -18.27
CA ASN A 169 -10.06 1.31 -19.11
C ASN A 169 -10.73 -0.04 -18.80
N GLN A 170 -9.93 -1.08 -18.61
CA GLN A 170 -10.44 -2.44 -18.39
C GLN A 170 -11.09 -2.61 -17.02
N PHE A 171 -10.49 -2.05 -15.96
CA PHE A 171 -10.97 -2.26 -14.58
C PHE A 171 -11.80 -1.11 -14.06
N LYS A 172 -11.87 0.03 -14.77
CA LYS A 172 -12.56 1.24 -14.32
C LYS A 172 -12.09 1.76 -12.96
N ILE A 173 -10.84 1.47 -12.61
CA ILE A 173 -10.20 1.93 -11.38
C ILE A 173 -9.32 3.12 -11.72
N PRO A 174 -9.43 4.26 -11.02
CA PRO A 174 -8.64 5.44 -11.30
C PRO A 174 -7.16 5.23 -11.00
N VAL A 175 -6.28 5.68 -11.89
CA VAL A 175 -4.85 5.81 -11.63
C VAL A 175 -4.65 7.14 -10.92
N LYS A 176 -4.35 7.09 -9.62
CA LYS A 176 -4.15 8.28 -8.79
C LYS A 176 -2.71 8.74 -8.73
N PHE A 177 -1.76 7.80 -8.83
CA PHE A 177 -0.34 8.10 -8.69
C PHE A 177 0.48 7.44 -9.80
N ILE A 178 1.47 8.21 -10.29
CA ILE A 178 2.40 7.78 -11.32
C ILE A 178 3.82 8.00 -10.80
N GLY A 179 4.64 6.94 -10.83
CA GLY A 179 6.06 7.00 -10.51
C GLY A 179 6.90 7.16 -11.78
N VAL A 180 7.59 8.29 -11.88
CA VAL A 180 8.43 8.67 -13.03
C VAL A 180 9.89 8.89 -12.61
N GLY A 181 10.45 8.04 -11.78
CA GLY A 181 11.81 8.09 -11.29
C GLY A 181 11.93 7.94 -9.78
N GLU A 182 13.17 7.80 -9.32
CA GLU A 182 13.48 7.57 -7.90
C GLU A 182 13.71 8.86 -7.11
N GLN A 183 13.91 9.98 -7.79
CA GLN A 183 14.10 11.27 -7.13
C GLN A 183 12.78 11.79 -6.54
N ALA A 184 12.87 12.25 -5.30
CA ALA A 184 11.77 12.87 -4.59
C ALA A 184 11.61 14.33 -5.02
#